data_982802263104f13cb35d59dc4582a14e
#
_entry.id   982802263104f13cb35d59dc4582a14e
#
_cell.length_a   1.000
_cell.length_b   1.000
_cell.length_c   1.000
_cell.angle_alpha   90.00
_cell.angle_beta   90.00
_cell.angle_gamma   90.00
#
_symmetry.space_group_name_H-M   'P 1'
#
loop_
_entity.id
_entity.type
_entity.pdbx_description
1 polymer ?
#
loop_
_entity_poly.entity_id
_entity_poly.type
_entity_poly.pdbx_seq_one_letter_code
_entity_poly.pdbx_strand_id
1 'polypeptide(L)'
;VFFLEWILPLQNESLKSYAKRMSEKVIHDNAVLIGVSFGGILVQEMAQFLNPQKIIIISSVKSNMELPRKMKLAKLTKAYKLMPTSLLSNVDALTKYAFGNLVKERVKIYKKYLTMNNKYYLDWAIEQVVNWERVEIDPQVVHIHGDNDSVFPSRNIKNFINVKDGTHIMIINRYRWFNENLPTIILK
;
A
#
# COMPACT_ATOMS: atom_id res chain seq x y z
N VAL A 1 -11.89 -6.11 -13.88
CA VAL A 1 -11.04 -5.88 -12.68
C VAL A 1 -10.83 -7.21 -12.00
N PHE A 2 -9.55 -7.56 -11.77
CA PHE A 2 -9.15 -8.78 -11.08
C PHE A 2 -8.51 -8.40 -9.75
N PHE A 3 -8.91 -9.05 -8.68
CA PHE A 3 -8.31 -8.90 -7.37
C PHE A 3 -7.28 -10.00 -7.16
N LEU A 4 -6.03 -9.61 -6.95
CA LEU A 4 -5.00 -10.56 -6.54
C LEU A 4 -5.13 -10.81 -5.03
N GLU A 5 -5.41 -12.05 -4.67
CA GLU A 5 -5.44 -12.45 -3.27
C GLU A 5 -4.02 -12.52 -2.72
N TRP A 6 -3.85 -11.99 -1.52
CA TRP A 6 -2.62 -12.09 -0.77
C TRP A 6 -2.29 -13.53 -0.45
N ILE A 7 -1.02 -13.87 -0.55
CA ILE A 7 -0.51 -15.19 -0.14
C ILE A 7 0.40 -15.01 1.08
N LEU A 8 0.56 -16.07 1.88
CA LEU A 8 1.52 -16.02 2.97
C LEU A 8 2.95 -15.97 2.42
N PRO A 9 3.81 -15.11 2.97
CA PRO A 9 5.22 -15.12 2.61
C PRO A 9 5.87 -16.42 3.07
N LEU A 10 6.87 -16.87 2.33
CA LEU A 10 7.72 -17.98 2.75
C LEU A 10 8.67 -17.53 3.87
N GLN A 11 9.26 -18.48 4.57
CA GLN A 11 10.22 -18.16 5.63
C GLN A 11 11.39 -17.35 5.05
N ASN A 12 11.67 -16.19 5.67
CA ASN A 12 12.74 -15.27 5.25
C ASN A 12 12.60 -14.78 3.79
N GLU A 13 11.39 -14.75 3.26
CA GLU A 13 11.16 -14.30 1.89
C GLU A 13 11.41 -12.80 1.73
N SER A 14 12.20 -12.43 0.73
CA SER A 14 12.37 -11.02 0.34
C SER A 14 11.15 -10.48 -0.39
N LEU A 15 10.94 -9.15 -0.34
CA LEU A 15 9.88 -8.49 -1.10
C LEU A 15 9.97 -8.80 -2.60
N LYS A 16 11.18 -8.84 -3.15
CA LYS A 16 11.41 -9.14 -4.56
C LYS A 16 10.98 -10.56 -4.93
N SER A 17 11.30 -11.57 -4.10
CA SER A 17 10.87 -12.96 -4.31
C SER A 17 9.35 -13.08 -4.20
N TYR A 18 8.75 -12.44 -3.19
CA TYR A 18 7.31 -12.39 -3.01
C TYR A 18 6.60 -11.73 -4.19
N ALA A 19 7.13 -10.59 -4.68
CA ALA A 19 6.60 -9.89 -5.85
C ALA A 19 6.65 -10.78 -7.10
N LYS A 20 7.72 -11.55 -7.29
CA LYS A 20 7.81 -12.53 -8.38
C LYS A 20 6.70 -13.57 -8.30
N ARG A 21 6.48 -14.19 -7.15
CA ARG A 21 5.39 -15.18 -6.96
C ARG A 21 4.01 -14.55 -7.17
N MET A 22 3.83 -13.29 -6.76
CA MET A 22 2.58 -12.56 -6.99
C MET A 22 2.39 -12.23 -8.48
N SER A 23 3.47 -11.90 -9.20
CA SER A 23 3.40 -11.60 -10.64
C SER A 23 2.99 -12.81 -11.48
N GLU A 24 3.36 -14.03 -11.07
CA GLU A 24 2.96 -15.27 -11.73
C GLU A 24 1.43 -15.51 -11.71
N LYS A 25 0.71 -14.81 -10.84
CA LYS A 25 -0.77 -14.85 -10.79
C LYS A 25 -1.44 -13.86 -11.75
N VAL A 26 -0.69 -12.98 -12.38
CA VAL A 26 -1.19 -12.02 -13.36
C VAL A 26 -1.22 -12.69 -14.73
N ILE A 27 -2.41 -13.08 -15.17
CA ILE A 27 -2.63 -13.85 -16.41
C ILE A 27 -2.87 -12.97 -17.64
N HIS A 28 -2.93 -11.65 -17.46
CA HIS A 28 -3.22 -10.71 -18.54
C HIS A 28 -1.97 -9.95 -18.94
N ASP A 29 -1.67 -9.96 -20.23
CA ASP A 29 -0.65 -9.10 -20.81
C ASP A 29 -1.08 -7.63 -20.76
N ASN A 30 -0.11 -6.72 -20.65
CA ASN A 30 -0.34 -5.27 -20.61
C ASN A 30 -1.37 -4.85 -19.53
N ALA A 31 -1.40 -5.54 -18.40
CA ALA A 31 -2.30 -5.22 -17.31
C ALA A 31 -2.02 -3.83 -16.69
N VAL A 32 -3.06 -3.14 -16.23
CA VAL A 32 -2.90 -1.99 -15.34
C VAL A 32 -2.81 -2.52 -13.91
N LEU A 33 -1.67 -2.33 -13.27
CA LEU A 33 -1.45 -2.74 -11.88
C LEU A 33 -1.89 -1.62 -10.93
N ILE A 34 -2.78 -1.93 -10.00
CA ILE A 34 -3.25 -0.97 -9.00
C ILE A 34 -2.94 -1.51 -7.60
N GLY A 35 -2.22 -0.73 -6.81
CA GLY A 35 -1.85 -1.12 -5.45
C GLY A 35 -2.14 -0.03 -4.42
N VAL A 36 -2.70 -0.43 -3.27
CA VAL A 36 -3.01 0.47 -2.15
C VAL A 36 -2.06 0.22 -1.00
N SER A 37 -1.51 1.27 -0.40
CA SER A 37 -0.60 1.18 0.75
C SER A 37 0.60 0.27 0.46
N PHE A 38 0.81 -0.80 1.23
CA PHE A 38 1.83 -1.82 0.93
C PHE A 38 1.66 -2.44 -0.46
N GLY A 39 0.42 -2.60 -0.93
CA GLY A 39 0.14 -3.04 -2.30
C GLY A 39 0.72 -2.11 -3.36
N GLY A 40 0.82 -0.81 -3.08
CA GLY A 40 1.47 0.15 -3.98
C GLY A 40 2.99 -0.06 -4.09
N ILE A 41 3.65 -0.46 -3.00
CA ILE A 41 5.05 -0.90 -3.02
C ILE A 41 5.17 -2.22 -3.81
N LEU A 42 4.30 -3.18 -3.52
CA LEU A 42 4.33 -4.50 -4.14
C LEU A 42 4.15 -4.44 -5.66
N VAL A 43 3.19 -3.68 -6.19
CA VAL A 43 2.97 -3.62 -7.64
C VAL A 43 4.14 -2.99 -8.38
N GLN A 44 4.89 -2.07 -7.75
CA GLN A 44 6.12 -1.54 -8.31
C GLN A 44 7.23 -2.60 -8.38
N GLU A 45 7.30 -3.51 -7.39
CA GLU A 45 8.25 -4.63 -7.43
C GLU A 45 7.80 -5.71 -8.42
N MET A 46 6.49 -5.98 -8.53
CA MET A 46 5.93 -6.90 -9.53
C MET A 46 6.19 -6.46 -10.97
N ALA A 47 6.18 -5.14 -11.22
CA ALA A 47 6.43 -4.58 -12.55
C ALA A 47 7.81 -4.94 -13.12
N GLN A 48 8.78 -5.34 -12.28
CA GLN A 48 10.08 -5.85 -12.74
C GLN A 48 9.97 -7.22 -13.42
N PHE A 49 8.89 -7.94 -13.23
CA PHE A 49 8.63 -9.30 -13.76
C PHE A 49 7.49 -9.32 -14.77
N LEU A 50 6.85 -8.18 -15.00
CA LEU A 50 5.72 -7.99 -15.89
C LEU A 50 6.03 -6.84 -16.85
N ASN A 51 5.24 -6.76 -17.91
CA ASN A 51 5.21 -5.58 -18.78
C ASN A 51 3.86 -4.86 -18.63
N PRO A 52 3.60 -4.17 -17.50
CA PRO A 52 2.31 -3.54 -17.27
C PRO A 52 2.12 -2.34 -18.20
N GLN A 53 0.90 -2.11 -18.66
CA GLN A 53 0.54 -0.92 -19.40
C GLN A 53 0.68 0.34 -18.51
N LYS A 54 0.38 0.20 -17.23
CA LYS A 54 0.42 1.29 -16.24
C LYS A 54 0.52 0.75 -14.82
N ILE A 55 1.17 1.53 -13.97
CA ILE A 55 1.24 1.28 -12.53
C ILE A 55 0.55 2.44 -11.82
N ILE A 56 -0.48 2.14 -11.03
CA ILE A 56 -1.21 3.12 -10.22
C ILE A 56 -1.03 2.76 -8.76
N ILE A 57 -0.48 3.68 -7.99
CA ILE A 57 -0.35 3.50 -6.54
C ILE A 57 -1.26 4.48 -5.80
N ILE A 58 -1.88 4.01 -4.73
CA ILE A 58 -2.85 4.76 -3.94
C ILE A 58 -2.42 4.73 -2.47
N SER A 59 -2.32 5.90 -1.80
CA SER A 59 -1.90 5.99 -0.39
C SER A 59 -0.61 5.21 -0.11
N SER A 60 0.41 5.39 -0.94
CA SER A 60 1.66 4.62 -0.91
C SER A 60 2.88 5.55 -1.07
N VAL A 61 4.03 4.98 -1.43
CA VAL A 61 5.28 5.69 -1.72
C VAL A 61 5.92 5.16 -2.99
N LYS A 62 6.65 6.00 -3.72
CA LYS A 62 7.37 5.64 -4.96
C LYS A 62 8.82 5.23 -4.71
N SER A 63 9.38 5.66 -3.58
CA SER A 63 10.74 5.32 -3.19
C SER A 63 10.89 5.35 -1.67
N ASN A 64 11.98 4.79 -1.16
CA ASN A 64 12.32 4.83 0.26
C ASN A 64 12.58 6.26 0.75
N MET A 65 12.88 7.19 -0.16
CA MET A 65 13.09 8.60 0.18
C MET A 65 11.80 9.27 0.67
N GLU A 66 10.65 8.80 0.22
CA GLU A 66 9.33 9.29 0.61
C GLU A 66 8.85 8.71 1.97
N LEU A 67 9.53 7.69 2.50
CA LEU A 67 9.17 7.12 3.81
C LEU A 67 9.34 8.15 4.93
N PRO A 68 8.42 8.19 5.92
CA PRO A 68 8.49 9.07 7.07
C PRO A 68 9.76 8.86 7.88
N ARG A 69 10.30 9.94 8.48
CA ARG A 69 11.49 9.88 9.35
C ARG A 69 11.38 8.83 10.45
N LYS A 70 10.20 8.67 11.05
CA LYS A 70 9.94 7.65 12.09
C LYS A 70 10.15 6.22 11.58
N MET A 71 9.79 5.92 10.32
CA MET A 71 10.04 4.61 9.71
C MET A 71 11.52 4.41 9.40
N LYS A 72 12.21 5.46 8.92
CA LYS A 72 13.66 5.42 8.70
C LYS A 72 14.42 5.19 10.03
N LEU A 73 13.98 5.83 11.12
CA LEU A 73 14.54 5.59 12.45
C LEU A 73 14.23 4.17 12.95
N ALA A 74 13.01 3.68 12.72
CA ALA A 74 12.63 2.31 13.06
C ALA A 74 13.49 1.26 12.31
N LYS A 75 13.91 1.53 11.07
CA LYS A 75 14.88 0.71 10.33
C LYS A 75 16.21 0.62 11.08
N LEU A 76 16.78 1.77 11.50
CA LEU A 76 18.07 1.84 12.18
C LEU A 76 18.06 1.14 13.54
N THR A 77 17.00 1.33 14.30
CA THR A 77 16.87 0.79 15.68
C THR A 77 16.25 -0.61 15.71
N LYS A 78 15.77 -1.13 14.58
CA LYS A 78 14.96 -2.35 14.49
C LYS A 78 13.70 -2.32 15.35
N ALA A 79 13.25 -1.14 15.77
CA ALA A 79 12.08 -0.96 16.63
C ALA A 79 10.77 -1.47 16.00
N TYR A 80 10.71 -1.59 14.67
CA TYR A 80 9.57 -2.22 13.99
C TYR A 80 9.32 -3.68 14.42
N LYS A 81 10.35 -4.41 14.87
CA LYS A 81 10.23 -5.78 15.41
C LYS A 81 9.51 -5.85 16.75
N LEU A 82 9.47 -4.73 17.48
CA LEU A 82 8.76 -4.61 18.76
C LEU A 82 7.32 -4.11 18.58
N MET A 83 6.90 -3.85 17.34
CA MET A 83 5.55 -3.39 17.05
C MET A 83 4.55 -4.50 17.41
N PRO A 84 3.55 -4.21 18.27
CA PRO A 84 2.57 -5.23 18.66
C PRO A 84 1.58 -5.47 17.51
N THR A 85 2.02 -6.16 16.47
CA THR A 85 1.22 -6.48 15.29
C THR A 85 0.03 -7.37 15.61
N SER A 86 0.04 -8.06 16.75
CA SER A 86 -1.14 -8.69 17.32
C SER A 86 -2.26 -7.69 17.63
N LEU A 87 -1.93 -6.42 17.93
CA LEU A 87 -2.92 -5.35 18.02
C LEU A 87 -3.38 -4.87 16.63
N LEU A 88 -2.55 -5.01 15.62
CA LEU A 88 -2.88 -4.69 14.23
C LEU A 88 -3.73 -5.78 13.56
N SER A 89 -3.60 -7.04 13.99
CA SER A 89 -4.54 -8.11 13.61
C SER A 89 -5.92 -7.91 14.27
N ASN A 90 -5.99 -7.10 15.34
CA ASN A 90 -7.26 -6.60 15.85
C ASN A 90 -7.67 -5.38 15.01
N VAL A 91 -8.60 -5.59 14.10
CA VAL A 91 -9.09 -4.56 13.16
C VAL A 91 -9.60 -3.30 13.89
N ASP A 92 -10.06 -3.43 15.14
CA ASP A 92 -10.52 -2.29 15.93
C ASP A 92 -9.34 -1.37 16.37
N ALA A 93 -8.16 -1.95 16.63
CA ALA A 93 -6.96 -1.18 16.94
C ALA A 93 -6.36 -0.52 15.68
N LEU A 94 -6.34 -1.23 14.55
CA LEU A 94 -5.96 -0.68 13.24
C LEU A 94 -6.87 0.48 12.83
N THR A 95 -8.18 0.31 13.03
CA THR A 95 -9.15 1.35 12.74
C THR A 95 -8.92 2.57 13.60
N LYS A 96 -8.66 2.44 14.87
CA LYS A 96 -8.39 3.58 15.76
C LYS A 96 -7.09 4.32 15.39
N TYR A 97 -6.06 3.59 14.97
CA TYR A 97 -4.76 4.17 14.57
C TYR A 97 -4.81 4.84 13.19
N ALA A 98 -5.45 4.20 12.21
CA ALA A 98 -5.50 4.67 10.82
C ALA A 98 -6.70 5.60 10.53
N PHE A 99 -7.74 5.55 11.34
CA PHE A 99 -9.04 6.19 11.05
C PHE A 99 -9.44 7.29 12.04
N GLY A 100 -8.79 7.37 13.20
CA GLY A 100 -9.28 8.27 14.25
C GLY A 100 -10.72 7.92 14.65
N ASN A 101 -11.56 8.93 14.88
CA ASN A 101 -12.96 8.76 15.31
C ASN A 101 -13.96 8.49 14.17
N LEU A 102 -13.57 7.78 13.11
CA LEU A 102 -14.48 7.48 12.00
C LEU A 102 -15.53 6.42 12.34
N VAL A 103 -16.70 6.61 11.75
CA VAL A 103 -17.97 5.92 12.00
C VAL A 103 -17.85 4.39 11.94
N LYS A 104 -18.43 3.68 12.92
CA LYS A 104 -18.47 2.21 13.08
C LYS A 104 -18.87 1.42 11.82
N GLU A 105 -19.66 2.00 10.95
CA GLU A 105 -20.09 1.37 9.69
C GLU A 105 -18.96 1.19 8.68
N ARG A 106 -18.02 2.16 8.60
CA ARG A 106 -16.87 2.10 7.69
C ARG A 106 -15.84 1.08 8.16
N VAL A 107 -15.77 0.84 9.47
CA VAL A 107 -14.97 -0.22 10.07
C VAL A 107 -15.43 -1.61 9.60
N LYS A 108 -16.76 -1.83 9.48
CA LYS A 108 -17.31 -3.08 8.94
C LYS A 108 -16.89 -3.33 7.50
N ILE A 109 -16.91 -2.27 6.67
CA ILE A 109 -16.46 -2.37 5.27
C ILE A 109 -14.97 -2.72 5.22
N TYR A 110 -14.15 -2.06 6.02
CA TYR A 110 -12.72 -2.36 6.10
C TYR A 110 -12.45 -3.79 6.54
N LYS A 111 -13.16 -4.27 7.60
CA LYS A 111 -13.09 -5.67 8.05
C LYS A 111 -13.41 -6.67 6.94
N LYS A 112 -14.39 -6.35 6.09
CA LYS A 112 -14.79 -7.22 4.97
C LYS A 112 -13.69 -7.32 3.90
N TYR A 113 -12.94 -6.26 3.68
CA TYR A 113 -11.90 -6.20 2.64
C TYR A 113 -10.48 -6.44 3.15
N LEU A 114 -10.26 -6.44 4.48
CA LEU A 114 -8.99 -6.84 5.06
C LEU A 114 -8.91 -8.38 5.11
N THR A 115 -8.65 -8.98 3.97
CA THR A 115 -8.63 -10.44 3.81
C THR A 115 -7.42 -11.09 4.47
N MET A 116 -6.33 -10.34 4.70
CA MET A 116 -5.10 -10.84 5.29
C MET A 116 -4.80 -10.13 6.62
N ASN A 117 -5.20 -10.74 7.72
CA ASN A 117 -4.95 -10.29 9.11
C ASN A 117 -4.02 -11.23 9.89
N ASN A 118 -3.31 -12.12 9.19
CA ASN A 118 -2.35 -13.03 9.78
C ASN A 118 -1.16 -12.26 10.37
N LYS A 119 -0.84 -12.50 11.64
CA LYS A 119 0.25 -11.81 12.34
C LYS A 119 1.60 -11.96 11.62
N TYR A 120 1.93 -13.16 11.15
CA TYR A 120 3.18 -13.44 10.44
C TYR A 120 3.29 -12.60 9.16
N TYR A 121 2.18 -12.50 8.39
CA TYR A 121 2.13 -11.65 7.21
C TYR A 121 2.32 -10.16 7.56
N LEU A 122 1.65 -9.68 8.62
CA LEU A 122 1.73 -8.27 9.02
C LEU A 122 3.14 -7.90 9.49
N ASP A 123 3.78 -8.75 10.29
CA ASP A 123 5.17 -8.57 10.74
C ASP A 123 6.10 -8.48 9.53
N TRP A 124 5.98 -9.44 8.61
CA TRP A 124 6.75 -9.48 7.39
C TRP A 124 6.51 -8.24 6.52
N ALA A 125 5.25 -7.86 6.27
CA ALA A 125 4.92 -6.73 5.42
C ALA A 125 5.48 -5.40 5.99
N ILE A 126 5.39 -5.19 7.31
CA ILE A 126 5.99 -4.03 7.97
C ILE A 126 7.51 -4.03 7.81
N GLU A 127 8.15 -5.18 8.00
CA GLU A 127 9.59 -5.34 7.78
C GLU A 127 9.98 -4.99 6.34
N GLN A 128 9.21 -5.45 5.35
CA GLN A 128 9.47 -5.13 3.95
C GLN A 128 9.31 -3.63 3.65
N VAL A 129 8.27 -2.97 4.16
CA VAL A 129 8.07 -1.53 3.98
C VAL A 129 9.23 -0.73 4.58
N VAL A 130 9.60 -1.03 5.83
CA VAL A 130 10.65 -0.29 6.55
C VAL A 130 12.03 -0.49 5.93
N ASN A 131 12.29 -1.68 5.38
CA ASN A 131 13.56 -2.02 4.75
C ASN A 131 13.58 -1.85 3.24
N TRP A 132 12.50 -1.34 2.64
CA TRP A 132 12.45 -1.12 1.20
C TRP A 132 13.57 -0.20 0.73
N GLU A 133 14.28 -0.59 -0.34
CA GLU A 133 15.52 0.07 -0.78
C GLU A 133 15.42 0.77 -2.13
N ARG A 134 14.26 0.74 -2.79
CA ARG A 134 14.08 1.46 -4.04
C ARG A 134 14.33 2.95 -3.84
N VAL A 135 15.31 3.50 -4.56
CA VAL A 135 15.63 4.93 -4.58
C VAL A 135 15.04 5.58 -5.83
N GLU A 136 15.17 4.90 -6.97
CA GLU A 136 14.73 5.44 -8.26
C GLU A 136 13.21 5.36 -8.39
N ILE A 137 12.64 6.47 -8.84
CA ILE A 137 11.21 6.59 -9.10
C ILE A 137 10.96 6.23 -10.56
N ASP A 138 10.13 5.23 -10.80
CA ASP A 138 9.66 4.91 -12.12
C ASP A 138 8.70 6.01 -12.63
N PRO A 139 9.00 6.68 -13.76
CA PRO A 139 8.15 7.73 -14.29
C PRO A 139 6.78 7.23 -14.77
N GLN A 140 6.60 5.94 -14.99
CA GLN A 140 5.31 5.34 -15.38
C GLN A 140 4.35 5.19 -14.20
N VAL A 141 4.83 5.39 -12.98
CA VAL A 141 3.98 5.28 -11.78
C VAL A 141 3.08 6.49 -11.64
N VAL A 142 1.79 6.28 -11.78
CA VAL A 142 0.75 7.25 -11.42
C VAL A 142 0.46 7.13 -9.93
N HIS A 143 0.69 8.21 -9.19
CA HIS A 143 0.48 8.23 -7.74
C HIS A 143 -0.75 9.05 -7.38
N ILE A 144 -1.74 8.42 -6.75
CA ILE A 144 -2.92 9.07 -6.18
C ILE A 144 -2.74 9.10 -4.66
N HIS A 145 -2.78 10.30 -4.07
CA HIS A 145 -2.46 10.45 -2.65
C HIS A 145 -3.36 11.48 -1.96
N GLY A 146 -3.64 11.22 -0.68
CA GLY A 146 -4.45 12.12 0.14
C GLY A 146 -3.58 13.12 0.92
N ASP A 147 -4.00 14.39 0.95
CA ASP A 147 -3.27 15.43 1.68
C ASP A 147 -3.34 15.29 3.20
N ASN A 148 -4.25 14.46 3.71
CA ASN A 148 -4.42 14.16 5.14
C ASN A 148 -4.01 12.71 5.50
N ASP A 149 -3.10 12.11 4.73
CA ASP A 149 -2.53 10.79 5.05
C ASP A 149 -1.55 10.90 6.22
N SER A 150 -1.87 10.23 7.33
CA SER A 150 -1.06 10.22 8.55
C SER A 150 0.02 9.12 8.56
N VAL A 151 -0.13 8.11 7.70
CA VAL A 151 0.82 6.98 7.57
C VAL A 151 1.98 7.38 6.67
N PHE A 152 1.67 7.86 5.47
CA PHE A 152 2.64 8.44 4.53
C PHE A 152 2.30 9.92 4.31
N PRO A 153 2.79 10.84 5.16
CA PRO A 153 2.44 12.25 5.08
C PRO A 153 2.78 12.86 3.71
N SER A 154 1.81 13.54 3.11
CA SER A 154 1.90 14.13 1.76
C SER A 154 3.09 15.08 1.58
N ARG A 155 3.58 15.72 2.67
CA ARG A 155 4.80 16.54 2.64
C ARG A 155 6.08 15.79 2.24
N ASN A 156 6.08 14.46 2.31
CA ASN A 156 7.20 13.63 1.89
C ASN A 156 7.04 13.13 0.45
N ILE A 157 5.86 13.28 -0.14
CA ILE A 157 5.48 12.73 -1.44
C ILE A 157 5.60 13.83 -2.50
N LYS A 158 6.16 13.50 -3.65
CA LYS A 158 6.29 14.43 -4.78
C LYS A 158 5.47 13.94 -5.98
N ASN A 159 4.98 14.87 -6.79
CA ASN A 159 4.30 14.57 -8.05
C ASN A 159 3.21 13.50 -7.91
N PHE A 160 2.09 13.86 -7.30
CA PHE A 160 0.93 12.99 -7.12
C PHE A 160 -0.37 13.70 -7.48
N ILE A 161 -1.40 12.92 -7.79
CA ILE A 161 -2.77 13.40 -7.95
C ILE A 161 -3.35 13.55 -6.55
N ASN A 162 -3.63 14.78 -6.14
CA ASN A 162 -4.12 15.06 -4.79
C ASN A 162 -5.61 14.74 -4.65
N VAL A 163 -5.94 13.99 -3.61
CA VAL A 163 -7.32 13.78 -3.16
C VAL A 163 -7.54 14.60 -1.89
N LYS A 164 -8.27 15.70 -2.03
CA LYS A 164 -8.53 16.64 -0.93
C LYS A 164 -9.14 15.94 0.29
N ASP A 165 -8.59 16.23 1.48
CA ASP A 165 -8.94 15.61 2.76
C ASP A 165 -8.86 14.07 2.74
N GLY A 166 -8.13 13.49 1.80
CA GLY A 166 -7.90 12.04 1.70
C GLY A 166 -6.99 11.56 2.82
N THR A 167 -7.44 10.58 3.57
CA THR A 167 -6.63 9.89 4.59
C THR A 167 -5.97 8.65 3.99
N HIS A 168 -5.17 7.92 4.78
CA HIS A 168 -4.54 6.67 4.31
C HIS A 168 -5.53 5.65 3.72
N ILE A 169 -6.77 5.71 4.14
CA ILE A 169 -7.85 4.82 3.68
C ILE A 169 -8.81 5.54 2.72
N MET A 170 -8.32 6.52 1.99
CA MET A 170 -9.17 7.31 1.09
C MET A 170 -9.89 6.50 0.03
N ILE A 171 -9.36 5.34 -0.37
CA ILE A 171 -10.04 4.41 -1.28
C ILE A 171 -11.45 4.04 -0.77
N ILE A 172 -11.66 4.06 0.56
CA ILE A 172 -12.93 3.78 1.19
C ILE A 172 -13.70 5.07 1.50
N ASN A 173 -13.05 6.08 2.10
CA ASN A 173 -13.76 7.27 2.58
C ASN A 173 -13.95 8.34 1.50
N ARG A 174 -13.23 8.25 0.38
CA ARG A 174 -13.35 9.08 -0.82
C ARG A 174 -13.79 8.27 -2.05
N TYR A 175 -14.53 7.18 -1.87
CA TYR A 175 -14.93 6.25 -2.94
C TYR A 175 -15.64 6.97 -4.11
N ARG A 176 -16.41 8.05 -3.87
CA ARG A 176 -17.05 8.83 -4.93
C ARG A 176 -16.01 9.44 -5.87
N TRP A 177 -14.97 10.06 -5.30
CA TRP A 177 -13.88 10.60 -6.08
C TRP A 177 -13.20 9.51 -6.94
N PHE A 178 -12.97 8.33 -6.37
CA PHE A 178 -12.39 7.21 -7.12
C PHE A 178 -13.32 6.72 -8.23
N ASN A 179 -14.61 6.59 -7.99
CA ASN A 179 -15.59 6.17 -9.00
C ASN A 179 -15.64 7.14 -10.19
N GLU A 180 -15.49 8.44 -9.94
CA GLU A 180 -15.52 9.47 -10.96
C GLU A 180 -14.20 9.60 -11.73
N ASN A 181 -13.06 9.48 -11.06
CA ASN A 181 -11.76 9.83 -11.62
C ASN A 181 -10.91 8.62 -12.05
N LEU A 182 -10.96 7.52 -11.29
CA LEU A 182 -10.11 6.36 -11.55
C LEU A 182 -10.28 5.75 -12.94
N PRO A 183 -11.50 5.61 -13.51
CA PRO A 183 -11.67 5.11 -14.88
C PRO A 183 -10.90 5.95 -15.91
N THR A 184 -10.97 7.27 -15.82
CA THR A 184 -10.25 8.18 -16.71
C THR A 184 -8.73 8.09 -16.52
N ILE A 185 -8.25 7.90 -15.29
CA ILE A 185 -6.81 7.72 -14.98
C ILE A 185 -6.29 6.41 -15.57
N ILE A 186 -7.10 5.35 -15.54
CA ILE A 186 -6.75 4.05 -16.13
C ILE A 186 -6.63 4.16 -17.66
N LEU A 187 -7.54 4.88 -18.30
CA LEU A 187 -7.66 4.94 -19.77
C LEU A 187 -6.73 5.94 -20.45
N LYS A 188 -6.23 6.94 -19.70
CA LYS A 188 -5.22 7.91 -20.19
C LYS A 188 -3.82 7.30 -20.24
#